data_512e8d028defd1122fddd9edd5d1f046
#
_entry.id   512e8d028defd1122fddd9edd5d1f046
#
_cell.length_a   1.000
_cell.length_b   1.000
_cell.length_c   1.000
_cell.angle_alpha   90.00
_cell.angle_beta   90.00
_cell.angle_gamma   90.00
#
_symmetry.space_group_name_H-M   'P 1'
#
loop_
_entity.id
_entity.type
_entity.pdbx_description
1 polymer ?
#
loop_
_entity_poly.entity_id
_entity_poly.type
_entity_poly.pdbx_seq_one_letter_code
_entity_poly.pdbx_strand_id
1 'polypeptide(L)'
;IYSDIDSKDPSKLLEYRDLDDGALSNILLRGRSTTGQWYDFRGENFGREDMYMNLRGGQYDAWKGRLYWDWIPHERGINMRTPLLDAPSADLRNRFPQPNPDTWAQFNYGYQRKDLGGFFEWQRNSPWYFRVDANQVNTDGLKVGAAANGTSPGNGYIDLPIPVDYKTTNGTFEA
;
A
#
# COMPACT_ATOMS: atom_id res chain seq x y z
N ILE A 1 -13.45 8.87 -15.44
CA ILE A 1 -12.55 10.05 -15.45
C ILE A 1 -11.17 9.53 -15.84
N TYR A 2 -10.53 10.19 -16.75
CA TYR A 2 -9.16 9.91 -17.17
C TYR A 2 -8.23 10.92 -16.49
N SER A 3 -7.09 10.48 -15.95
CA SER A 3 -6.06 11.36 -15.42
C SER A 3 -4.87 11.40 -16.37
N ASP A 4 -4.37 12.59 -16.62
CA ASP A 4 -3.15 12.87 -17.35
C ASP A 4 -2.40 13.94 -16.53
N ILE A 5 -1.19 13.64 -16.11
CA ILE A 5 -0.42 14.48 -15.21
C ILE A 5 0.93 14.79 -15.85
N ASP A 6 1.06 16.01 -16.36
CA ASP A 6 2.33 16.56 -16.81
C ASP A 6 2.98 17.39 -15.68
N SER A 7 3.87 16.79 -14.93
CA SER A 7 4.61 17.45 -13.85
C SER A 7 6.07 17.06 -13.89
N LYS A 8 6.97 18.02 -13.64
CA LYS A 8 8.41 17.78 -13.57
C LYS A 8 8.81 16.99 -12.31
N ASP A 9 8.04 17.09 -11.25
CA ASP A 9 8.22 16.33 -10.00
C ASP A 9 6.85 16.06 -9.37
N PRO A 10 6.18 14.99 -9.75
CA PRO A 10 4.88 14.62 -9.19
C PRO A 10 4.97 13.91 -7.84
N SER A 11 6.16 13.72 -7.25
CA SER A 11 6.39 12.86 -6.07
C SER A 11 5.44 13.16 -4.90
N LYS A 12 5.14 14.42 -4.61
CA LYS A 12 4.17 14.78 -3.58
C LYS A 12 2.72 14.40 -3.90
N LEU A 13 2.36 14.43 -5.19
CA LEU A 13 1.02 14.05 -5.64
C LEU A 13 0.86 12.55 -5.65
N LEU A 14 1.93 11.81 -5.94
CA LEU A 14 1.98 10.35 -5.98
C LEU A 14 2.12 9.70 -4.59
N GLU A 15 2.37 10.47 -3.53
CA GLU A 15 2.73 9.91 -2.22
C GLU A 15 1.72 8.87 -1.69
N TYR A 16 0.43 9.02 -2.02
CA TYR A 16 -0.63 8.12 -1.54
C TYR A 16 -1.62 7.71 -2.63
N ARG A 17 -1.30 7.98 -3.88
CA ARG A 17 -2.17 7.69 -5.01
C ARG A 17 -1.38 7.26 -6.22
N ASP A 18 -1.93 6.30 -6.93
CA ASP A 18 -1.53 6.02 -8.30
C ASP A 18 -2.14 7.07 -9.21
N LEU A 19 -1.31 8.00 -9.67
CA LEU A 19 -1.72 9.05 -10.60
C LEU A 19 -1.14 8.82 -12.00
N ASP A 20 -0.64 7.64 -12.29
CA ASP A 20 -0.26 7.29 -13.64
C ASP A 20 -1.43 7.47 -14.61
N ASP A 21 -1.11 7.72 -15.87
CA ASP A 21 -2.12 7.87 -16.90
C ASP A 21 -3.05 6.68 -16.95
N GLY A 22 -4.35 6.94 -16.90
CA GLY A 22 -5.31 5.85 -16.93
C GLY A 22 -6.72 6.22 -16.51
N ALA A 23 -7.59 5.23 -16.55
CA ALA A 23 -8.98 5.38 -16.17
C ALA A 23 -9.17 5.29 -14.66
N LEU A 24 -9.79 6.30 -14.08
CA LEU A 24 -10.28 6.27 -12.71
C LEU A 24 -11.66 5.62 -12.68
N SER A 25 -11.84 4.63 -11.85
CA SER A 25 -13.10 3.88 -11.70
C SER A 25 -13.67 4.02 -10.31
N ASN A 26 -14.98 4.27 -10.24
CA ASN A 26 -15.74 4.25 -9.00
C ASN A 26 -17.01 3.44 -9.20
N ILE A 27 -17.19 2.42 -8.39
CA ILE A 27 -18.38 1.55 -8.42
C ILE A 27 -19.01 1.55 -7.05
N LEU A 28 -20.31 1.81 -7.01
CA LEU A 28 -21.11 1.73 -5.80
C LEU A 28 -22.36 0.91 -6.09
N LEU A 29 -22.48 -0.25 -5.44
CA LEU A 29 -23.63 -1.12 -5.57
C LEU A 29 -24.26 -1.32 -4.20
N ARG A 30 -25.56 -1.14 -4.10
CA ARG A 30 -26.32 -1.35 -2.88
C ARG A 30 -27.60 -2.10 -3.17
N GLY A 31 -27.94 -3.03 -2.32
CA GLY A 31 -29.18 -3.76 -2.43
C GLY A 31 -29.74 -4.13 -1.07
N ARG A 32 -31.07 -4.23 -1.03
CA ARG A 32 -31.83 -4.71 0.13
C ARG A 32 -32.99 -5.58 -0.34
N SER A 33 -33.19 -6.67 0.38
CA SER A 33 -34.31 -7.57 0.18
C SER A 33 -35.42 -7.29 1.19
N THR A 34 -36.64 -7.62 0.83
CA THR A 34 -37.78 -7.62 1.75
C THR A 34 -37.62 -8.63 2.90
N THR A 35 -36.77 -9.61 2.76
CA THR A 35 -36.42 -10.62 3.78
C THR A 35 -35.33 -10.15 4.76
N GLY A 36 -34.90 -8.87 4.66
CA GLY A 36 -33.92 -8.30 5.57
C GLY A 36 -32.46 -8.54 5.18
N GLN A 37 -32.20 -9.13 4.03
CA GLN A 37 -30.85 -9.22 3.49
C GLN A 37 -30.43 -7.88 2.88
N TRP A 38 -29.15 -7.55 3.00
CA TRP A 38 -28.59 -6.33 2.45
C TRP A 38 -27.14 -6.54 2.00
N TYR A 39 -26.71 -5.75 1.04
CA TYR A 39 -25.30 -5.64 0.65
C TYR A 39 -24.95 -4.20 0.27
N ASP A 40 -23.69 -3.86 0.46
CA ASP A 40 -23.08 -2.58 0.09
C ASP A 40 -21.67 -2.89 -0.45
N PHE A 41 -21.43 -2.59 -1.71
CA PHE A 41 -20.13 -2.73 -2.35
C PHE A 41 -19.66 -1.36 -2.81
N ARG A 42 -18.44 -1.02 -2.46
CA ARG A 42 -17.71 0.14 -2.96
C ARG A 42 -16.38 -0.32 -3.52
N GLY A 43 -16.09 0.08 -4.75
CA GLY A 43 -14.81 -0.19 -5.38
C GLY A 43 -14.29 1.06 -6.09
N GLU A 44 -13.01 1.32 -5.96
CA GLU A 44 -12.35 2.48 -6.52
C GLU A 44 -11.04 2.05 -7.18
N ASN A 45 -10.69 2.69 -8.30
CA ASN A 45 -9.41 2.56 -8.97
C ASN A 45 -8.99 1.11 -9.29
N PHE A 46 -9.91 0.33 -9.86
CA PHE A 46 -9.63 -1.07 -10.19
C PHE A 46 -8.42 -1.23 -11.12
N GLY A 47 -7.48 -2.10 -10.70
CA GLY A 47 -6.27 -2.39 -11.46
C GLY A 47 -5.16 -1.36 -11.28
N ARG A 48 -5.34 -0.37 -10.42
CA ARG A 48 -4.35 0.65 -10.07
C ARG A 48 -3.67 0.33 -8.73
N GLU A 49 -2.56 1.01 -8.46
CA GLU A 49 -1.80 0.81 -7.21
C GLU A 49 -2.49 1.37 -5.97
N ASP A 50 -3.47 2.27 -6.15
CA ASP A 50 -4.32 2.82 -5.11
C ASP A 50 -5.74 2.21 -5.11
N MET A 51 -5.85 0.94 -5.48
CA MET A 51 -7.12 0.23 -5.55
C MET A 51 -7.74 0.05 -4.15
N TYR A 52 -9.01 0.38 -4.06
CA TYR A 52 -9.82 0.12 -2.87
C TYR A 52 -11.07 -0.67 -3.21
N MET A 53 -11.36 -1.70 -2.41
CA MET A 53 -12.61 -2.44 -2.45
C MET A 53 -13.13 -2.68 -1.04
N ASN A 54 -14.43 -2.55 -0.86
CA ASN A 54 -15.10 -2.85 0.39
C ASN A 54 -16.48 -3.44 0.11
N LEU A 55 -16.66 -4.67 0.52
CA LEU A 55 -17.94 -5.39 0.46
C LEU A 55 -18.46 -5.60 1.86
N ARG A 56 -19.64 -5.13 2.14
CA ARG A 56 -20.38 -5.41 3.37
C ARG A 56 -21.70 -6.06 3.03
N GLY A 57 -22.14 -6.96 3.86
CA GLY A 57 -23.43 -7.58 3.69
C GLY A 57 -23.88 -8.29 4.95
N GLY A 58 -25.13 -8.65 4.95
CA GLY A 58 -25.71 -9.31 6.10
C GLY A 58 -27.22 -9.55 5.97
N GLN A 59 -27.73 -10.08 7.05
CA GLN A 59 -29.16 -10.19 7.30
C GLN A 59 -29.45 -9.56 8.67
N TYR A 60 -30.42 -8.66 8.72
CA TYR A 60 -30.83 -8.04 9.98
C TYR A 60 -31.13 -9.09 11.04
N ASP A 61 -30.70 -8.83 12.26
CA ASP A 61 -30.90 -9.69 13.43
C ASP A 61 -30.36 -11.12 13.30
N ALA A 62 -29.42 -11.35 12.34
CA ALA A 62 -28.86 -12.69 12.14
C ALA A 62 -27.34 -12.67 11.99
N TRP A 63 -26.83 -12.00 10.97
CA TRP A 63 -25.39 -11.96 10.71
C TRP A 63 -24.99 -10.73 9.89
N LYS A 64 -23.72 -10.33 9.99
CA LYS A 64 -23.11 -9.34 9.13
C LYS A 64 -21.64 -9.69 8.87
N GLY A 65 -21.16 -9.23 7.74
CA GLY A 65 -19.78 -9.43 7.36
C GLY A 65 -19.23 -8.28 6.52
N ARG A 66 -17.93 -8.22 6.50
CA ARG A 66 -17.18 -7.26 5.69
C ARG A 66 -15.96 -7.97 5.11
N LEU A 67 -15.67 -7.68 3.84
CA LEU A 67 -14.39 -7.93 3.19
C LEU A 67 -13.88 -6.61 2.65
N TYR A 68 -12.60 -6.34 2.81
CA TYR A 68 -12.00 -5.14 2.23
C TYR A 68 -10.62 -5.45 1.66
N TRP A 69 -10.26 -4.66 0.69
CA TRP A 69 -8.99 -4.64 0.04
C TRP A 69 -8.57 -3.19 -0.14
N ASP A 70 -7.42 -2.82 0.41
CA ASP A 70 -6.95 -1.44 0.45
C ASP A 70 -5.46 -1.40 0.08
N TRP A 71 -5.17 -0.89 -1.10
CA TRP A 71 -3.81 -0.71 -1.58
C TRP A 71 -3.44 0.75 -1.49
N ILE A 72 -2.36 1.04 -0.80
CA ILE A 72 -1.88 2.38 -0.56
C ILE A 72 -0.42 2.46 -1.04
N PRO A 73 -0.17 3.11 -2.17
CA PRO A 73 1.18 3.44 -2.60
C PRO A 73 1.76 4.53 -1.70
N HIS A 74 3.06 4.48 -1.48
CA HIS A 74 3.82 5.49 -0.76
C HIS A 74 5.01 5.91 -1.62
N GLU A 75 4.75 6.60 -2.73
CA GLU A 75 5.78 7.15 -3.58
C GLU A 75 6.42 8.39 -2.95
N ARG A 76 7.75 8.39 -2.83
CA ARG A 76 8.49 9.45 -2.16
C ARG A 76 9.54 10.12 -3.02
N GLY A 77 9.92 9.51 -4.11
CA GLY A 77 10.87 10.09 -5.05
C GLY A 77 10.99 9.29 -6.32
N ILE A 78 10.99 9.99 -7.44
CA ILE A 78 11.10 9.42 -8.77
C ILE A 78 12.48 9.78 -9.31
N ASN A 79 13.13 8.82 -10.01
CA ASN A 79 14.44 9.02 -10.62
C ASN A 79 15.54 9.45 -9.64
N MET A 80 15.48 9.00 -8.40
CA MET A 80 16.54 9.18 -7.42
C MET A 80 17.83 8.50 -7.91
N ARG A 81 18.98 9.01 -7.52
CA ARG A 81 20.28 8.48 -7.94
C ARG A 81 21.14 8.11 -6.75
N THR A 82 21.86 7.00 -6.86
CA THR A 82 22.79 6.54 -5.83
C THR A 82 24.12 6.10 -6.43
N PRO A 83 25.24 6.43 -5.78
CA PRO A 83 26.55 5.91 -6.18
C PRO A 83 26.75 4.42 -5.80
N LEU A 84 25.80 3.83 -5.10
CA LEU A 84 25.88 2.45 -4.66
C LEU A 84 25.64 1.51 -5.84
N LEU A 85 26.48 0.49 -5.95
CA LEU A 85 26.30 -0.59 -6.90
C LEU A 85 25.22 -1.55 -6.39
N ASP A 86 24.55 -2.20 -7.34
CA ASP A 86 23.51 -3.20 -7.06
C ASP A 86 22.25 -2.65 -6.33
N ALA A 87 22.06 -1.33 -6.37
CA ALA A 87 20.80 -0.74 -5.90
C ALA A 87 19.67 -0.93 -6.97
N PRO A 88 18.42 -1.23 -6.54
CA PRO A 88 18.02 -1.49 -5.18
C PRO A 88 18.23 -2.96 -4.79
N SER A 89 19.01 -3.21 -3.77
CA SER A 89 19.17 -4.56 -3.19
C SER A 89 19.53 -4.46 -1.71
N ALA A 90 19.45 -5.59 -1.00
CA ALA A 90 19.88 -5.65 0.39
C ALA A 90 21.43 -5.69 0.52
N ASP A 91 22.13 -5.95 -0.57
CA ASP A 91 23.59 -6.12 -0.60
C ASP A 91 24.22 -5.00 -1.44
N LEU A 92 24.29 -3.81 -0.84
CA LEU A 92 24.78 -2.60 -1.48
C LEU A 92 26.29 -2.49 -1.39
N ARG A 93 26.94 -2.23 -2.51
CA ARG A 93 28.38 -1.99 -2.58
C ARG A 93 28.67 -0.55 -2.97
N ASN A 94 29.64 0.05 -2.29
CA ASN A 94 30.07 1.39 -2.64
C ASN A 94 31.02 1.35 -3.85
N ARG A 95 30.81 2.26 -4.79
CA ARG A 95 31.72 2.47 -5.93
C ARG A 95 32.74 3.55 -5.59
N PHE A 96 33.99 3.17 -5.52
CA PHE A 96 35.06 4.12 -5.21
C PHE A 96 36.15 4.10 -6.31
N PRO A 97 36.63 5.27 -6.83
CA PRO A 97 36.26 6.62 -6.45
C PRO A 97 34.81 6.94 -6.85
N GLN A 98 34.21 7.92 -6.15
CA GLN A 98 32.83 8.34 -6.42
C GLN A 98 32.69 8.82 -7.87
N PRO A 99 31.85 8.21 -8.69
CA PRO A 99 31.69 8.59 -10.07
C PRO A 99 30.91 9.90 -10.20
N ASN A 100 30.94 10.48 -11.40
CA ASN A 100 30.05 11.60 -11.72
C ASN A 100 28.58 11.23 -11.43
N PRO A 101 27.81 12.07 -10.74
CA PRO A 101 26.39 11.84 -10.42
C PRO A 101 25.52 11.45 -11.63
N ASP A 102 25.87 11.91 -12.83
CA ASP A 102 25.15 11.55 -14.06
C ASP A 102 25.26 10.04 -14.41
N THR A 103 26.25 9.36 -13.86
CA THR A 103 26.48 7.92 -14.08
C THR A 103 25.93 7.06 -12.94
N TRP A 104 25.29 7.64 -11.93
CA TRP A 104 24.76 6.93 -10.81
C TRP A 104 23.53 6.12 -11.21
N ALA A 105 23.33 4.98 -10.54
CA ALA A 105 22.15 4.16 -10.75
C ALA A 105 20.87 4.92 -10.36
N GLN A 106 19.87 4.85 -11.23
CA GLN A 106 18.56 5.44 -10.97
C GLN A 106 17.63 4.41 -10.31
N PHE A 107 16.80 4.88 -9.40
CA PHE A 107 15.76 4.07 -8.77
C PHE A 107 14.58 4.94 -8.33
N ASN A 108 13.41 4.34 -8.21
CA ASN A 108 12.24 4.99 -7.63
C ASN A 108 12.17 4.64 -6.15
N TYR A 109 11.74 5.61 -5.38
CA TYR A 109 11.73 5.58 -3.94
C TYR A 109 10.29 5.52 -3.46
N GLY A 110 9.88 4.35 -3.03
CA GLY A 110 8.51 4.14 -2.57
C GLY A 110 8.28 2.71 -2.12
N TYR A 111 7.19 2.50 -1.44
CA TYR A 111 6.72 1.18 -1.05
C TYR A 111 5.20 1.12 -1.16
N GLN A 112 4.68 -0.06 -1.40
CA GLN A 112 3.26 -0.31 -1.44
C GLN A 112 2.82 -1.07 -0.19
N ARG A 113 1.76 -0.61 0.44
CA ARG A 113 1.06 -1.31 1.51
C ARG A 113 -0.24 -1.89 0.97
N LYS A 114 -0.38 -3.21 1.06
CA LYS A 114 -1.57 -3.96 0.65
C LYS A 114 -2.23 -4.55 1.88
N ASP A 115 -3.42 -4.08 2.22
CA ASP A 115 -4.20 -4.56 3.35
C ASP A 115 -5.43 -5.31 2.84
N LEU A 116 -5.52 -6.59 3.16
CA LEU A 116 -6.67 -7.44 2.89
C LEU A 116 -7.23 -7.94 4.21
N GLY A 117 -8.50 -7.72 4.45
CA GLY A 117 -9.10 -8.17 5.70
C GLY A 117 -10.60 -8.20 5.67
N GLY A 118 -11.16 -8.57 6.80
CA GLY A 118 -12.59 -8.63 6.98
C GLY A 118 -13.00 -9.15 8.33
N PHE A 119 -14.29 -9.15 8.53
CA PHE A 119 -14.89 -9.79 9.68
C PHE A 119 -16.18 -10.51 9.31
N PHE A 120 -16.55 -11.47 10.13
CA PHE A 120 -17.87 -12.10 10.16
C PHE A 120 -18.39 -12.09 11.59
N GLU A 121 -19.63 -11.66 11.76
CA GLU A 121 -20.32 -11.60 13.03
C GLU A 121 -21.67 -12.31 12.90
N TRP A 122 -21.97 -13.16 13.86
CA TRP A 122 -23.24 -13.88 13.93
C TRP A 122 -23.89 -13.71 15.30
N GLN A 123 -25.16 -13.32 15.29
CA GLN A 123 -26.00 -13.24 16.46
C GLN A 123 -27.45 -13.36 16.01
N ARG A 124 -28.10 -14.47 16.28
CA ARG A 124 -29.47 -14.70 15.83
C ARG A 124 -30.35 -15.08 17.01
N ASN A 125 -31.19 -14.12 17.50
CA ASN A 125 -32.19 -14.34 18.56
C ASN A 125 -31.71 -15.33 19.65
N SER A 126 -30.43 -15.25 19.99
CA SER A 126 -29.70 -16.18 20.83
C SER A 126 -28.87 -15.39 21.83
N PRO A 127 -28.65 -15.88 23.05
CA PRO A 127 -27.67 -15.28 23.95
C PRO A 127 -26.23 -15.41 23.42
N TRP A 128 -26.01 -16.24 22.42
CA TRP A 128 -24.70 -16.47 21.83
C TRP A 128 -24.40 -15.44 20.74
N TYR A 129 -23.19 -14.91 20.80
CA TYR A 129 -22.59 -13.99 19.86
C TYR A 129 -21.26 -14.58 19.41
N PHE A 130 -20.96 -14.55 18.14
CA PHE A 130 -19.68 -14.96 17.61
C PHE A 130 -19.16 -13.92 16.63
N ARG A 131 -17.90 -13.58 16.75
CA ARG A 131 -17.23 -12.69 15.82
C ARG A 131 -15.82 -13.19 15.52
N VAL A 132 -15.46 -13.18 14.25
CA VAL A 132 -14.11 -13.43 13.76
C VAL A 132 -13.68 -12.24 12.93
N ASP A 133 -12.54 -11.68 13.26
CA ASP A 133 -11.85 -10.66 12.46
C ASP A 133 -10.51 -11.22 12.01
N ALA A 134 -10.13 -10.95 10.76
CA ALA A 134 -8.80 -11.28 10.26
C ALA A 134 -8.33 -10.23 9.26
N ASN A 135 -7.05 -9.88 9.31
CA ASN A 135 -6.43 -9.10 8.26
C ASN A 135 -4.99 -9.50 8.01
N GLN A 136 -4.53 -9.22 6.80
CA GLN A 136 -3.17 -9.41 6.37
C GLN A 136 -2.68 -8.14 5.69
N VAL A 137 -1.56 -7.62 6.18
CA VAL A 137 -0.87 -6.46 5.61
C VAL A 137 0.44 -6.92 5.00
N ASN A 138 0.61 -6.70 3.71
CA ASN A 138 1.88 -6.85 3.02
C ASN A 138 2.44 -5.46 2.74
N THR A 139 3.73 -5.26 2.98
CA THR A 139 4.43 -4.03 2.63
C THR A 139 5.69 -4.41 1.86
N ASP A 140 5.78 -3.97 0.63
CA ASP A 140 6.89 -4.24 -0.28
C ASP A 140 7.38 -2.96 -0.96
N GLY A 141 8.68 -2.87 -1.21
CA GLY A 141 9.29 -1.73 -1.87
C GLY A 141 10.60 -1.25 -1.22
N LEU A 142 10.82 0.05 -1.26
CA LEU A 142 12.04 0.68 -0.76
C LEU A 142 11.73 1.77 0.26
N LYS A 143 12.46 1.78 1.36
CA LYS A 143 12.47 2.87 2.33
C LYS A 143 13.81 3.60 2.33
N VAL A 144 13.77 4.89 2.72
CA VAL A 144 14.97 5.71 2.88
C VAL A 144 15.70 5.29 4.15
N GLY A 145 16.97 4.92 3.99
CA GLY A 145 17.95 4.98 5.05
C GLY A 145 18.99 6.03 4.75
N ALA A 146 19.84 6.33 5.69
CA ALA A 146 20.97 7.21 5.50
C ALA A 146 22.24 6.61 6.08
N ALA A 147 23.36 6.79 5.38
CA ALA A 147 24.68 6.45 5.89
C ALA A 147 25.65 7.62 5.75
N ALA A 148 26.58 7.72 6.70
CA ALA A 148 27.66 8.68 6.58
C ALA A 148 28.61 8.27 5.46
N ASN A 149 28.98 9.22 4.61
CA ASN A 149 29.96 9.01 3.56
C ASN A 149 31.34 9.43 4.06
N GLY A 150 32.14 8.47 4.51
CA GLY A 150 33.49 8.69 5.01
C GLY A 150 33.61 8.63 6.54
N THR A 151 34.81 8.98 7.05
CA THR A 151 35.10 9.05 8.49
C THR A 151 34.64 10.36 9.10
N SER A 152 34.23 10.33 10.38
CA SER A 152 33.79 11.53 11.11
C SER A 152 34.85 12.64 11.11
N PRO A 153 34.47 13.92 10.76
CA PRO A 153 33.11 14.41 10.59
C PRO A 153 32.41 13.99 9.29
N GLY A 154 33.00 13.17 8.46
CA GLY A 154 32.42 12.66 7.20
C GLY A 154 32.33 13.69 6.07
N ASN A 155 32.13 13.21 4.87
CA ASN A 155 31.96 14.02 3.67
C ASN A 155 30.46 14.21 3.30
N GLY A 156 29.57 14.09 4.28
CA GLY A 156 28.13 14.16 4.09
C GLY A 156 27.43 12.83 4.30
N TYR A 157 26.16 12.80 3.92
CA TYR A 157 25.33 11.60 3.99
C TYR A 157 24.92 11.16 2.60
N ILE A 158 24.72 9.87 2.43
CA ILE A 158 24.14 9.28 1.24
C ILE A 158 22.83 8.60 1.59
N ASP A 159 21.86 8.70 0.70
CA ASP A 159 20.62 7.98 0.83
C ASP A 159 20.82 6.50 0.47
N LEU A 160 20.33 5.63 1.34
CA LEU A 160 20.35 4.19 1.15
C LEU A 160 18.96 3.70 0.76
N PRO A 161 18.79 3.07 -0.39
CA PRO A 161 17.58 2.33 -0.71
C PRO A 161 17.54 1.04 0.12
N ILE A 162 16.74 1.03 1.18
CA ILE A 162 16.58 -0.14 2.05
C ILE A 162 15.36 -0.91 1.58
N PRO A 163 15.51 -2.15 1.08
CA PRO A 163 14.39 -2.99 0.73
C PRO A 163 13.48 -3.26 1.93
N VAL A 164 12.19 -3.21 1.69
CA VAL A 164 11.14 -3.54 2.65
C VAL A 164 10.30 -4.64 2.05
N ASP A 165 10.23 -5.75 2.74
CA ASP A 165 9.37 -6.87 2.39
C ASP A 165 8.94 -7.53 3.70
N TYR A 166 7.76 -7.17 4.17
CA TYR A 166 7.22 -7.81 5.36
C TYR A 166 5.72 -8.03 5.27
N LYS A 167 5.28 -9.07 5.94
CA LYS A 167 3.91 -9.51 6.00
C LYS A 167 3.48 -9.66 7.46
N THR A 168 2.37 -9.03 7.80
CA THR A 168 1.75 -9.15 9.11
C THR A 168 0.35 -9.75 8.95
N THR A 169 0.03 -10.74 9.76
CA THR A 169 -1.31 -11.33 9.81
C THR A 169 -1.84 -11.21 11.23
N ASN A 170 -3.04 -10.68 11.36
CA ASN A 170 -3.75 -10.57 12.64
C ASN A 170 -5.07 -11.31 12.56
N GLY A 171 -5.50 -11.86 13.68
CA GLY A 171 -6.81 -12.49 13.81
C GLY A 171 -7.32 -12.35 15.23
N THR A 172 -8.64 -12.15 15.36
CA THR A 172 -9.34 -12.06 16.65
C THR A 172 -10.59 -12.91 16.59
N PHE A 173 -10.88 -13.56 17.68
CA PHE A 173 -12.13 -14.31 17.88
C PHE A 173 -12.79 -13.83 19.16
N GLU A 174 -14.09 -13.57 19.10
CA GLU A 174 -14.92 -13.18 20.22
C GLU A 174 -16.14 -14.11 20.29
N ALA A 175 -16.54 -14.49 21.52
CA ALA A 175 -17.73 -15.30 21.79
C ALA A 175 -18.38 -14.89 23.11
#